data_eae55ce0e42e8be6b0a651036c6c8a73
#
_entry.id   eae55ce0e42e8be6b0a651036c6c8a73
#
_cell.length_a   1.000
_cell.length_b   1.000
_cell.length_c   1.000
_cell.angle_alpha   90.00
_cell.angle_beta   90.00
_cell.angle_gamma   90.00
#
_symmetry.space_group_name_H-M   'P 1'
#
loop_
_entity.id
_entity.type
_entity.pdbx_description
1 polymer ?
#
loop_
_entity_poly.entity_id
_entity_poly.type
_entity_poly.pdbx_seq_one_letter_code
_entity_poly.pdbx_strand_id
1 'polypeptide(L)'
;MNVVSIVRCAKFAAVILAGLMIAGCAKQQVDQTSSSAAPGSQQDFVVNVGDRVFFETDSSELTEQARATLDKQAQWLSNYNRYAFTIEGHADERGTREYNIALGARRAQTVREYLVTRGIGAARMRTISYGKERPVAVCDDISCWSQNRRAVTVLDQSS
;
A
#
# COMPACT_ATOMS: atom_id res chain seq x y z
N MET A 1 -1.28 -41.83 67.88
CA MET A 1 -1.45 -41.08 66.60
C MET A 1 -1.63 -42.13 65.50
N ASN A 2 -2.83 -42.23 64.94
CA ASN A 2 -3.22 -43.35 64.05
C ASN A 2 -2.74 -43.10 62.62
N VAL A 3 -2.05 -44.08 62.09
CA VAL A 3 -1.52 -44.12 60.73
C VAL A 3 -2.57 -43.79 59.63
N VAL A 4 -3.82 -44.05 59.93
CA VAL A 4 -5.00 -43.78 59.07
C VAL A 4 -5.25 -42.30 58.86
N SER A 5 -4.91 -41.41 59.81
CA SER A 5 -5.08 -39.95 59.66
C SER A 5 -4.05 -39.31 58.72
N ILE A 6 -2.85 -39.87 58.69
CA ILE A 6 -1.75 -39.32 57.85
C ILE A 6 -2.01 -39.61 56.37
N VAL A 7 -2.60 -40.78 56.05
CA VAL A 7 -2.90 -41.16 54.64
C VAL A 7 -4.05 -40.33 54.07
N ARG A 8 -4.98 -39.86 54.89
CA ARG A 8 -6.09 -39.01 54.45
C ARG A 8 -5.65 -37.58 54.12
N CYS A 9 -4.71 -37.00 54.86
CA CYS A 9 -4.15 -35.67 54.56
C CYS A 9 -3.32 -35.67 53.28
N ALA A 10 -2.58 -36.76 53.00
CA ALA A 10 -1.76 -36.85 51.77
C ALA A 10 -2.59 -36.93 50.47
N LYS A 11 -3.80 -37.50 50.53
CA LYS A 11 -4.70 -37.59 49.36
C LYS A 11 -5.38 -36.27 49.03
N PHE A 12 -5.61 -35.40 50.00
CA PHE A 12 -6.17 -34.06 49.76
C PHE A 12 -5.12 -33.08 49.21
N ALA A 13 -3.86 -33.21 49.63
CA ALA A 13 -2.77 -32.36 49.10
C ALA A 13 -2.46 -32.64 47.62
N ALA A 14 -2.57 -33.91 47.19
CA ALA A 14 -2.32 -34.29 45.77
C ALA A 14 -3.40 -33.78 44.82
N VAL A 15 -4.66 -33.65 45.29
CA VAL A 15 -5.78 -33.15 44.42
C VAL A 15 -5.69 -31.63 44.23
N ILE A 16 -5.19 -30.87 45.22
CA ILE A 16 -5.03 -29.42 45.11
C ILE A 16 -3.86 -29.06 44.21
N LEU A 17 -2.81 -29.87 44.13
CA LEU A 17 -1.64 -29.62 43.28
C LEU A 17 -1.94 -29.90 41.79
N ALA A 18 -2.90 -30.76 41.47
CA ALA A 18 -3.31 -31.08 40.11
C ALA A 18 -4.22 -30.00 39.49
N GLY A 19 -4.83 -29.13 40.29
CA GLY A 19 -5.76 -28.09 39.86
C GLY A 19 -5.09 -26.78 39.40
N LEU A 20 -3.78 -26.59 39.62
CA LEU A 20 -3.09 -25.31 39.32
C LEU A 20 -2.34 -25.29 37.97
N MET A 21 -2.39 -26.34 37.18
CA MET A 21 -1.65 -26.42 35.90
C MET A 21 -2.48 -26.14 34.66
N ILE A 22 -3.72 -25.62 34.78
CA ILE A 22 -4.58 -25.35 33.59
C ILE A 22 -4.79 -23.83 33.36
N ALA A 23 -4.01 -22.98 34.02
CA ALA A 23 -4.10 -21.53 33.82
C ALA A 23 -2.88 -21.02 33.03
N GLY A 24 -2.76 -21.38 31.73
CA GLY A 24 -1.59 -20.94 30.98
C GLY A 24 -1.66 -21.13 29.47
N CYS A 25 -2.83 -20.98 28.84
CA CYS A 25 -2.94 -20.75 27.41
C CYS A 25 -4.06 -19.76 27.15
N ALA A 26 -3.94 -18.55 27.66
CA ALA A 26 -4.58 -17.41 27.04
C ALA A 26 -3.84 -17.22 25.71
N LYS A 27 -4.33 -17.84 24.61
CA LYS A 27 -4.05 -17.37 23.26
C LYS A 27 -4.38 -15.89 23.29
N GLN A 28 -3.36 -15.04 23.25
CA GLN A 28 -3.51 -13.68 22.79
C GLN A 28 -4.10 -13.80 21.38
N GLN A 29 -5.40 -13.68 21.29
CA GLN A 29 -6.07 -13.36 20.06
C GLN A 29 -5.49 -12.00 19.67
N VAL A 30 -4.51 -12.03 18.76
CA VAL A 30 -4.13 -10.84 18.01
C VAL A 30 -5.42 -10.49 17.29
N ASP A 31 -6.14 -9.50 17.81
CA ASP A 31 -7.18 -8.82 17.07
C ASP A 31 -6.52 -8.35 15.78
N GLN A 32 -6.63 -9.16 14.72
CA GLN A 32 -6.57 -8.68 13.37
C GLN A 32 -7.81 -7.80 13.20
N THR A 33 -7.76 -6.63 13.83
CA THR A 33 -8.50 -5.50 13.35
C THR A 33 -7.93 -5.29 11.95
N SER A 34 -8.57 -5.89 10.93
CA SER A 34 -8.47 -5.43 9.57
C SER A 34 -8.86 -3.96 9.67
N SER A 35 -7.86 -3.09 9.76
CA SER A 35 -8.06 -1.65 9.73
C SER A 35 -8.54 -1.35 8.32
N SER A 36 -9.85 -1.47 8.11
CA SER A 36 -10.48 -0.94 6.93
C SER A 36 -10.11 0.54 6.91
N ALA A 37 -9.38 0.93 5.89
CA ALA A 37 -8.92 2.31 5.76
C ALA A 37 -10.14 3.22 5.84
N ALA A 38 -10.11 4.21 6.72
CA ALA A 38 -11.23 5.14 6.90
C ALA A 38 -11.55 5.81 5.55
N PRO A 39 -12.81 5.82 5.10
CA PRO A 39 -13.20 6.40 3.82
C PRO A 39 -12.68 7.83 3.66
N GLY A 40 -12.06 8.12 2.52
CA GLY A 40 -11.46 9.42 2.24
C GLY A 40 -10.13 9.70 2.93
N SER A 41 -9.50 8.71 3.54
CA SER A 41 -8.12 8.80 4.03
C SER A 41 -7.10 8.51 2.92
N GLN A 42 -5.83 8.91 3.11
CA GLN A 42 -4.75 8.50 2.20
C GLN A 42 -4.61 6.97 2.12
N GLN A 43 -4.83 6.28 3.24
CA GLN A 43 -4.80 4.82 3.29
C GLN A 43 -5.92 4.21 2.42
N ASP A 44 -7.13 4.78 2.45
CA ASP A 44 -8.25 4.38 1.60
C ASP A 44 -7.90 4.53 0.11
N PHE A 45 -7.30 5.65 -0.28
CA PHE A 45 -6.84 5.87 -1.65
C PHE A 45 -5.84 4.80 -2.10
N VAL A 46 -4.82 4.52 -1.29
CA VAL A 46 -3.77 3.54 -1.64
C VAL A 46 -4.31 2.11 -1.72
N VAL A 47 -5.12 1.69 -0.74
CA VAL A 47 -5.54 0.29 -0.59
C VAL A 47 -6.74 -0.06 -1.47
N ASN A 48 -7.76 0.81 -1.51
CA ASN A 48 -9.04 0.51 -2.15
C ASN A 48 -9.15 1.05 -3.58
N VAL A 49 -8.47 2.15 -3.89
CA VAL A 49 -8.50 2.78 -5.22
C VAL A 49 -7.31 2.37 -6.07
N GLY A 50 -6.12 2.35 -5.46
CA GLY A 50 -4.84 2.14 -6.12
C GLY A 50 -4.17 3.47 -6.51
N ASP A 51 -2.98 3.69 -5.97
CA ASP A 51 -2.23 4.94 -6.13
C ASP A 51 -1.37 5.00 -7.41
N ARG A 52 -1.24 3.89 -8.15
CA ARG A 52 -0.29 3.78 -9.27
C ARG A 52 -0.86 3.12 -10.50
N VAL A 53 -0.26 3.45 -11.64
CA VAL A 53 -0.49 2.82 -12.93
C VAL A 53 0.84 2.43 -13.56
N PHE A 54 0.81 1.39 -14.40
CA PHE A 54 1.99 0.81 -15.03
C PHE A 54 2.00 1.07 -16.54
N PHE A 55 3.21 1.04 -17.11
CA PHE A 55 3.46 1.30 -18.52
C PHE A 55 4.24 0.17 -19.18
N GLU A 56 4.02 0.03 -20.48
CA GLU A 56 4.82 -0.85 -21.30
C GLU A 56 6.26 -0.33 -21.47
N THR A 57 7.13 -1.21 -21.94
CA THR A 57 8.53 -0.86 -22.22
C THR A 57 8.60 0.33 -23.16
N ASP A 58 9.39 1.34 -22.79
CA ASP A 58 9.64 2.53 -23.58
C ASP A 58 8.39 3.34 -24.01
N SER A 59 7.27 3.11 -23.33
CA SER A 59 5.99 3.76 -23.59
C SER A 59 5.58 4.70 -22.46
N SER A 60 4.86 5.76 -22.83
CA SER A 60 4.10 6.63 -21.94
C SER A 60 2.59 6.58 -22.22
N GLU A 61 2.13 5.64 -23.05
CA GLU A 61 0.72 5.45 -23.36
C GLU A 61 0.01 4.69 -22.22
N LEU A 62 -1.22 5.11 -21.93
CA LEU A 62 -2.06 4.44 -20.91
C LEU A 62 -2.67 3.17 -21.51
N THR A 63 -2.41 2.04 -20.86
CA THR A 63 -3.12 0.79 -21.13
C THR A 63 -4.57 0.89 -20.69
N GLU A 64 -5.42 -0.04 -21.10
CA GLU A 64 -6.82 -0.12 -20.62
C GLU A 64 -6.88 -0.29 -19.10
N GLN A 65 -6.01 -1.13 -18.55
CA GLN A 65 -5.90 -1.32 -17.09
C GLN A 65 -5.50 -0.02 -16.36
N ALA A 66 -4.56 0.74 -16.92
CA ALA A 66 -4.15 2.03 -16.37
C ALA A 66 -5.31 3.02 -16.38
N ARG A 67 -6.07 3.11 -17.48
CA ARG A 67 -7.25 3.97 -17.56
C ARG A 67 -8.31 3.59 -16.55
N ALA A 68 -8.63 2.30 -16.39
CA ALA A 68 -9.59 1.83 -15.39
C ALA A 68 -9.18 2.21 -13.95
N THR A 69 -7.89 2.16 -13.63
CA THR A 69 -7.38 2.61 -12.33
C THR A 69 -7.51 4.13 -12.17
N LEU A 70 -7.15 4.89 -13.20
CA LEU A 70 -7.27 6.36 -13.18
C LEU A 70 -8.71 6.83 -13.12
N ASP A 71 -9.68 6.10 -13.69
CA ASP A 71 -11.10 6.39 -13.54
C ASP A 71 -11.56 6.28 -12.09
N LYS A 72 -11.09 5.23 -11.38
CA LYS A 72 -11.34 5.09 -9.93
C LYS A 72 -10.68 6.22 -9.13
N GLN A 73 -9.45 6.58 -9.49
CA GLN A 73 -8.74 7.71 -8.86
C GLN A 73 -9.52 9.01 -9.09
N ALA A 74 -9.97 9.29 -10.30
CA ALA A 74 -10.72 10.49 -10.63
C ALA A 74 -12.03 10.55 -9.83
N GLN A 75 -12.77 9.44 -9.73
CA GLN A 75 -14.00 9.37 -8.93
C GLN A 75 -13.72 9.67 -7.45
N TRP A 76 -12.70 9.06 -6.88
CA TRP A 76 -12.31 9.29 -5.49
C TRP A 76 -11.86 10.74 -5.25
N LEU A 77 -11.00 11.28 -6.12
CA LEU A 77 -10.50 12.66 -6.05
C LEU A 77 -11.59 13.72 -6.25
N SER A 78 -12.67 13.38 -6.95
CA SER A 78 -13.85 14.23 -7.08
C SER A 78 -14.65 14.27 -5.79
N ASN A 79 -14.82 13.12 -5.12
CA ASN A 79 -15.51 13.02 -3.84
C ASN A 79 -14.73 13.70 -2.69
N TYR A 80 -13.39 13.65 -2.76
CA TYR A 80 -12.50 14.20 -1.74
C TYR A 80 -11.65 15.34 -2.32
N ASN A 81 -12.29 16.43 -2.67
CA ASN A 81 -11.71 17.56 -3.40
C ASN A 81 -10.67 18.38 -2.62
N ARG A 82 -10.53 18.14 -1.30
CA ARG A 82 -9.56 18.79 -0.43
C ARG A 82 -8.10 18.45 -0.74
N TYR A 83 -7.84 17.32 -1.41
CA TYR A 83 -6.48 16.89 -1.69
C TYR A 83 -5.89 17.59 -2.91
N ALA A 84 -4.74 18.24 -2.73
CA ALA A 84 -3.76 18.44 -3.78
C ALA A 84 -2.86 17.20 -3.84
N PHE A 85 -2.20 16.97 -4.96
CA PHE A 85 -1.37 15.77 -5.13
C PHE A 85 -0.27 15.94 -6.18
N THR A 86 0.73 15.11 -6.07
CA THR A 86 1.86 15.05 -6.99
C THR A 86 1.82 13.73 -7.76
N ILE A 87 1.98 13.78 -9.06
CA ILE A 87 2.10 12.61 -9.95
C ILE A 87 3.57 12.38 -10.21
N GLU A 88 4.11 11.29 -9.69
CA GLU A 88 5.50 10.90 -9.80
C GLU A 88 5.67 9.93 -10.97
N GLY A 89 6.53 10.27 -11.94
CA GLY A 89 6.83 9.40 -13.08
C GLY A 89 8.15 8.67 -12.91
N HIS A 90 8.13 7.36 -13.21
CA HIS A 90 9.26 6.47 -13.05
C HIS A 90 9.52 5.64 -14.31
N ALA A 91 10.77 5.19 -14.45
CA ALA A 91 11.22 4.30 -15.50
C ALA A 91 11.99 3.11 -14.92
N ASP A 92 12.19 2.06 -15.72
CA ASP A 92 13.10 0.98 -15.38
C ASP A 92 14.58 1.43 -15.54
N GLU A 93 15.52 0.60 -15.14
CA GLU A 93 16.94 0.95 -15.05
C GLU A 93 17.65 1.08 -16.42
N ARG A 94 17.07 0.55 -17.49
CA ARG A 94 17.69 0.50 -18.83
C ARG A 94 17.74 1.90 -19.46
N GLY A 95 18.82 2.16 -20.21
CA GLY A 95 19.04 3.45 -20.90
C GLY A 95 19.71 4.50 -20.02
N THR A 96 19.90 5.70 -20.57
CA THR A 96 20.58 6.81 -19.90
C THR A 96 19.70 7.44 -18.81
N ARG A 97 20.32 8.15 -17.91
CA ARG A 97 19.61 8.90 -16.85
C ARG A 97 18.70 9.98 -17.45
N GLU A 98 19.23 10.75 -18.38
CA GLU A 98 18.54 11.86 -19.04
C GLU A 98 17.30 11.36 -19.81
N TYR A 99 17.46 10.26 -20.53
CA TYR A 99 16.36 9.62 -21.24
C TYR A 99 15.24 9.19 -20.29
N ASN A 100 15.59 8.53 -19.18
CA ASN A 100 14.63 8.03 -18.22
C ASN A 100 13.93 9.16 -17.42
N ILE A 101 14.62 10.26 -17.14
CA ILE A 101 13.98 11.47 -16.57
C ILE A 101 12.94 12.01 -17.54
N ALA A 102 13.26 12.11 -18.83
CA ALA A 102 12.31 12.57 -19.85
C ALA A 102 11.14 11.60 -20.02
N LEU A 103 11.37 10.28 -20.00
CA LEU A 103 10.33 9.26 -20.09
C LEU A 103 9.39 9.30 -18.88
N GLY A 104 9.94 9.39 -17.67
CA GLY A 104 9.15 9.55 -16.44
C GLY A 104 8.31 10.83 -16.46
N ALA A 105 8.86 11.94 -16.96
CA ALA A 105 8.12 13.19 -17.09
C ALA A 105 6.93 13.04 -18.06
N ARG A 106 7.12 12.40 -19.23
CA ARG A 106 6.02 12.11 -20.17
C ARG A 106 4.94 11.24 -19.50
N ARG A 107 5.30 10.19 -18.78
CA ARG A 107 4.35 9.32 -18.04
C ARG A 107 3.52 10.09 -17.02
N ALA A 108 4.17 10.91 -16.20
CA ALA A 108 3.48 11.76 -15.23
C ALA A 108 2.54 12.76 -15.91
N GLN A 109 2.97 13.36 -17.01
CA GLN A 109 2.16 14.30 -17.78
C GLN A 109 0.95 13.62 -18.43
N THR A 110 1.10 12.43 -19.01
CA THR A 110 -0.02 11.65 -19.57
C THR A 110 -1.09 11.33 -18.52
N VAL A 111 -0.69 10.93 -17.32
CA VAL A 111 -1.61 10.70 -16.20
C VAL A 111 -2.33 11.99 -15.82
N ARG A 112 -1.61 13.11 -15.70
CA ARG A 112 -2.19 14.42 -15.40
C ARG A 112 -3.23 14.83 -16.44
N GLU A 113 -2.91 14.72 -17.70
CA GLU A 113 -3.83 15.06 -18.81
C GLU A 113 -5.08 14.18 -18.77
N TYR A 114 -4.93 12.89 -18.54
CA TYR A 114 -6.06 11.99 -18.39
C TYR A 114 -6.98 12.38 -17.23
N LEU A 115 -6.43 12.69 -16.06
CA LEU A 115 -7.22 13.13 -14.90
C LEU A 115 -7.93 14.47 -15.16
N VAL A 116 -7.31 15.39 -15.94
CA VAL A 116 -7.98 16.63 -16.41
C VAL A 116 -9.20 16.31 -17.27
N THR A 117 -9.10 15.36 -18.21
CA THR A 117 -10.26 14.93 -19.01
C THR A 117 -11.39 14.31 -18.19
N ARG A 118 -11.07 13.81 -16.98
CA ARG A 118 -12.02 13.28 -16.00
C ARG A 118 -12.55 14.35 -15.03
N GLY A 119 -12.24 15.63 -15.27
CA GLY A 119 -12.76 16.76 -14.50
C GLY A 119 -11.95 17.14 -13.25
N ILE A 120 -10.76 16.56 -13.06
CA ILE A 120 -9.89 16.94 -11.94
C ILE A 120 -9.19 18.27 -12.26
N GLY A 121 -9.32 19.25 -11.36
CA GLY A 121 -8.74 20.58 -11.55
C GLY A 121 -7.21 20.55 -11.67
N ALA A 122 -6.67 21.11 -12.75
CA ALA A 122 -5.24 21.13 -13.04
C ALA A 122 -4.39 21.80 -11.95
N ALA A 123 -4.95 22.76 -11.21
CA ALA A 123 -4.28 23.45 -10.11
C ALA A 123 -4.02 22.55 -8.88
N ARG A 124 -4.74 21.43 -8.76
CA ARG A 124 -4.54 20.45 -7.69
C ARG A 124 -3.37 19.48 -7.95
N MET A 125 -2.82 19.50 -9.16
CA MET A 125 -1.88 18.50 -9.65
C MET A 125 -0.52 19.09 -9.95
N ARG A 126 0.53 18.49 -9.40
CA ARG A 126 1.92 18.69 -9.80
C ARG A 126 2.46 17.42 -10.42
N THR A 127 3.44 17.55 -11.30
CA THR A 127 4.17 16.41 -11.88
C THR A 127 5.64 16.50 -11.54
N ILE A 128 6.26 15.37 -11.27
CA ILE A 128 7.70 15.24 -11.06
C ILE A 128 8.17 13.94 -11.70
N SER A 129 9.38 13.93 -12.23
CA SER A 129 10.02 12.72 -12.72
C SER A 129 11.22 12.36 -11.86
N TYR A 130 11.25 11.11 -11.45
CA TYR A 130 12.43 10.50 -10.85
C TYR A 130 13.18 9.59 -11.83
N GLY A 131 12.67 9.42 -13.06
CA GLY A 131 13.28 8.52 -14.01
C GLY A 131 13.52 7.15 -13.39
N LYS A 132 14.75 6.66 -13.46
CA LYS A 132 15.19 5.38 -12.86
C LYS A 132 15.76 5.47 -11.44
N GLU A 133 15.78 6.66 -10.83
CA GLU A 133 16.49 6.94 -9.58
C GLU A 133 15.77 6.40 -8.32
N ARG A 134 14.49 6.00 -8.44
CA ARG A 134 13.70 5.46 -7.32
C ARG A 134 13.06 4.12 -7.68
N PRO A 135 13.84 3.05 -7.86
CA PRO A 135 13.30 1.72 -8.15
C PRO A 135 12.53 1.18 -6.93
N VAL A 136 11.47 0.42 -7.18
CA VAL A 136 10.72 -0.35 -6.16
C VAL A 136 11.07 -1.84 -6.21
N ALA A 137 11.65 -2.29 -7.31
CA ALA A 137 12.17 -3.64 -7.46
C ALA A 137 13.56 -3.57 -8.12
N VAL A 138 14.52 -4.33 -7.56
CA VAL A 138 15.91 -4.32 -7.99
C VAL A 138 16.31 -5.73 -8.37
N CYS A 139 16.26 -6.03 -9.65
CA CYS A 139 16.79 -7.24 -10.29
C CYS A 139 16.91 -6.97 -11.79
N ASP A 140 17.72 -7.76 -12.49
CA ASP A 140 18.01 -7.58 -13.91
C ASP A 140 17.10 -8.46 -14.77
N ASP A 141 15.77 -8.30 -14.58
CA ASP A 141 14.78 -9.01 -15.39
C ASP A 141 13.44 -8.26 -15.50
N ILE A 142 12.54 -8.80 -16.35
CA ILE A 142 11.25 -8.21 -16.67
C ILE A 142 10.33 -8.05 -15.45
N SER A 143 10.47 -8.89 -14.43
CA SER A 143 9.62 -8.85 -13.24
C SER A 143 9.87 -7.59 -12.41
N CYS A 144 11.13 -7.15 -12.30
CA CYS A 144 11.48 -5.88 -11.65
C CYS A 144 11.21 -4.69 -12.57
N TRP A 145 11.59 -4.76 -13.85
CA TRP A 145 11.40 -3.66 -14.78
C TRP A 145 9.93 -3.25 -14.92
N SER A 146 9.01 -4.23 -14.97
CA SER A 146 7.58 -3.95 -15.07
C SER A 146 7.03 -3.19 -13.86
N GLN A 147 7.54 -3.43 -12.67
CA GLN A 147 7.15 -2.71 -11.45
C GLN A 147 7.74 -1.30 -11.41
N ASN A 148 8.90 -1.09 -12.02
CA ASN A 148 9.56 0.20 -12.06
C ASN A 148 8.94 1.15 -13.09
N ARG A 149 8.37 0.64 -14.18
CA ARG A 149 7.67 1.42 -15.21
C ARG A 149 6.28 1.85 -14.73
N ARG A 150 6.21 2.91 -13.95
CA ARG A 150 4.96 3.34 -13.31
C ARG A 150 4.83 4.85 -13.21
N ALA A 151 3.62 5.32 -12.96
CA ALA A 151 3.36 6.63 -12.37
C ALA A 151 2.57 6.45 -11.07
N VAL A 152 2.90 7.24 -10.06
CA VAL A 152 2.31 7.18 -8.73
C VAL A 152 1.63 8.50 -8.40
N THR A 153 0.37 8.45 -7.98
CA THR A 153 -0.38 9.61 -7.47
C THR A 153 -0.20 9.69 -5.96
N VAL A 154 0.57 10.67 -5.50
CA VAL A 154 0.88 10.89 -4.09
C VAL A 154 0.05 12.05 -3.57
N LEU A 155 -0.87 11.78 -2.66
CA LEU A 155 -1.68 12.81 -2.03
C LEU A 155 -0.81 13.66 -1.10
N ASP A 156 -0.90 14.99 -1.24
CA ASP A 156 -0.22 15.89 -0.34
C ASP A 156 -0.87 15.79 1.05
N GLN A 157 -0.06 15.86 2.10
CA GLN A 157 -0.61 15.92 3.45
C GLN A 157 -1.41 17.22 3.57
N SER A 158 -2.70 17.10 3.85
CA SER A 158 -3.52 18.28 4.20
C SER A 158 -2.98 18.85 5.51
N SER A 159 -2.46 20.07 5.42
CA SER A 159 -2.07 20.89 6.59
C SER A 159 -3.30 21.22 7.42
#